data_96f8c263e4968312ab4b691bf8dc4537
#
_entry.id   96f8c263e4968312ab4b691bf8dc4537
#
_cell.length_a   1.000
_cell.length_b   1.000
_cell.length_c   1.000
_cell.angle_alpha   90.00
_cell.angle_beta   90.00
_cell.angle_gamma   90.00
#
_symmetry.space_group_name_H-M   'P 1'
#
loop_
_entity.id
_entity.type
_entity.pdbx_description
1 polymer ?
#
loop_
_entity_poly.entity_id
_entity_poly.type
_entity_poly.pdbx_seq_one_letter_code
_entity_poly.pdbx_strand_id
1 'polypeptide(L)'
;PLTPTPTTPTPYDPNTPPFTGPCTYWMMHPGVIWGLFGFWCPLVRLFGPSAAVPFGHDLTVPEALANTREDGMGALYREGTASLLNSMVNNRFPFTTQEVKDAFGAALNSGDDGAAAAQARLFKKANEGHVIRQN
;
A
#
# COMPACT_ATOMS: atom_id res chain seq x y z
N PRO A 1 -14.69 16.10 -10.82
CA PRO A 1 -13.84 15.30 -9.96
C PRO A 1 -14.64 14.18 -9.35
N LEU A 2 -14.10 13.01 -9.46
CA LEU A 2 -14.73 11.86 -8.84
C LEU A 2 -14.35 11.87 -7.38
N THR A 3 -15.13 12.58 -6.59
CA THR A 3 -15.03 12.35 -5.16
C THR A 3 -15.57 10.96 -4.91
N PRO A 4 -14.80 10.09 -4.28
CA PRO A 4 -15.36 8.80 -3.92
C PRO A 4 -16.56 9.06 -3.03
N THR A 5 -17.69 8.54 -3.43
CA THR A 5 -18.85 8.56 -2.58
C THR A 5 -18.46 7.85 -1.30
N PRO A 6 -18.70 8.45 -0.13
CA PRO A 6 -18.44 7.75 1.12
C PRO A 6 -19.38 6.55 1.18
N THR A 7 -18.85 5.42 0.80
CA THR A 7 -19.55 4.16 0.93
C THR A 7 -18.96 3.41 2.09
N THR A 8 -19.78 2.67 2.78
CA THR A 8 -19.30 1.71 3.76
C THR A 8 -18.29 0.81 3.06
N PRO A 9 -17.09 0.62 3.63
CA PRO A 9 -16.12 -0.28 3.02
C PRO A 9 -16.74 -1.67 2.88
N THR A 10 -16.91 -2.10 1.64
CA THR A 10 -17.37 -3.46 1.38
C THR A 10 -16.15 -4.35 1.22
N PRO A 11 -16.25 -5.62 1.61
CA PRO A 11 -15.17 -6.56 1.36
C PRO A 11 -14.87 -6.64 -0.12
N TYR A 12 -13.63 -6.89 -0.47
CA TYR A 12 -13.23 -7.07 -1.84
C TYR A 12 -14.05 -8.21 -2.48
N ASP A 13 -14.63 -7.92 -3.61
CA ASP A 13 -15.38 -8.90 -4.42
C ASP A 13 -14.93 -8.69 -5.86
N PRO A 14 -14.34 -9.71 -6.50
CA PRO A 14 -13.86 -9.56 -7.88
C PRO A 14 -14.96 -9.25 -8.88
N ASN A 15 -16.23 -9.43 -8.51
CA ASN A 15 -17.35 -9.14 -9.38
C ASN A 15 -17.93 -7.74 -9.21
N THR A 16 -17.39 -6.95 -8.26
CA THR A 16 -17.84 -5.57 -8.04
C THR A 16 -16.92 -4.58 -8.75
N PRO A 17 -17.36 -3.32 -8.92
CA PRO A 17 -16.50 -2.28 -9.48
C PRO A 17 -15.23 -2.08 -8.67
N PRO A 18 -14.22 -1.43 -9.25
CA PRO A 18 -12.94 -1.23 -8.57
C PRO A 18 -13.08 -0.66 -7.18
N PHE A 19 -12.30 -1.17 -6.26
CA PHE A 19 -12.35 -0.86 -4.86
C PHE A 19 -10.99 -0.34 -4.40
N THR A 20 -11.00 0.70 -3.57
CA THR A 20 -9.80 1.22 -2.93
C THR A 20 -10.01 1.15 -1.43
N GLY A 21 -9.13 0.44 -0.75
CA GLY A 21 -9.20 0.28 0.70
C GLY A 21 -8.08 1.03 1.42
N PRO A 22 -8.39 1.65 2.57
CA PRO A 22 -7.34 2.20 3.43
C PRO A 22 -6.48 1.08 4.01
N CYS A 23 -5.33 1.45 4.58
CA CYS A 23 -4.42 0.48 5.19
C CYS A 23 -5.15 -0.41 6.21
N THR A 24 -6.04 0.18 7.00
CA THR A 24 -6.79 -0.56 8.01
C THR A 24 -7.68 -1.64 7.41
N TYR A 25 -8.26 -1.38 6.24
CA TYR A 25 -9.05 -2.40 5.55
C TYR A 25 -8.18 -3.62 5.23
N TRP A 26 -7.05 -3.38 4.60
CA TRP A 26 -6.18 -4.48 4.18
C TRP A 26 -5.64 -5.26 5.39
N MET A 27 -5.31 -4.54 6.46
CA MET A 27 -4.84 -5.16 7.70
C MET A 27 -5.90 -6.10 8.30
N MET A 28 -7.17 -5.72 8.18
CA MET A 28 -8.28 -6.48 8.76
C MET A 28 -8.78 -7.61 7.84
N HIS A 29 -8.29 -7.69 6.61
CA HIS A 29 -8.76 -8.67 5.63
C HIS A 29 -7.60 -9.48 5.02
N PRO A 30 -6.84 -10.21 5.85
CA PRO A 30 -5.69 -10.97 5.34
C PRO A 30 -6.08 -12.04 4.33
N GLY A 31 -7.30 -12.54 4.39
CA GLY A 31 -7.78 -13.52 3.42
C GLY A 31 -7.82 -13.00 2.00
N VAL A 32 -8.11 -11.70 1.82
CA VAL A 32 -8.08 -11.07 0.51
C VAL A 32 -6.64 -11.03 -0.03
N ILE A 33 -5.69 -10.71 0.85
CA ILE A 33 -4.27 -10.69 0.49
C ILE A 33 -3.82 -12.08 0.05
N TRP A 34 -4.20 -13.10 0.80
CA TRP A 34 -3.90 -14.48 0.42
C TRP A 34 -4.48 -14.81 -0.95
N GLY A 35 -5.72 -14.38 -1.21
CA GLY A 35 -6.37 -14.61 -2.49
C GLY A 35 -5.66 -13.96 -3.67
N LEU A 36 -5.00 -12.81 -3.44
CA LEU A 36 -4.27 -12.11 -4.49
C LEU A 36 -2.95 -12.79 -4.84
N PHE A 37 -2.25 -13.31 -3.84
CA PHE A 37 -0.89 -13.84 -4.04
C PHE A 37 -0.79 -15.36 -3.95
N GLY A 38 -1.74 -16.01 -3.28
CA GLY A 38 -1.66 -17.44 -3.00
C GLY A 38 -0.73 -17.79 -1.86
N PHE A 39 -0.13 -16.81 -1.18
CA PHE A 39 0.77 -17.00 -0.03
C PHE A 39 0.99 -15.64 0.65
N TRP A 40 1.62 -15.67 1.84
CA TRP A 40 1.98 -14.45 2.55
C TRP A 40 3.24 -13.87 1.88
N CYS A 41 3.03 -12.98 0.92
CA CYS A 41 4.10 -12.48 0.06
C CYS A 41 5.13 -11.67 0.83
N PRO A 42 6.43 -12.02 0.76
CA PRO A 42 7.48 -11.20 1.37
C PRO A 42 7.66 -9.90 0.59
N LEU A 43 7.92 -8.80 1.32
CA LEU A 43 8.10 -7.50 0.69
C LEU A 43 9.29 -7.44 -0.26
N VAL A 44 10.34 -8.23 0.00
CA VAL A 44 11.50 -8.24 -0.90
C VAL A 44 11.14 -8.72 -2.30
N ARG A 45 10.09 -9.50 -2.42
CA ARG A 45 9.59 -9.92 -3.75
C ARG A 45 8.90 -8.80 -4.49
N LEU A 46 8.32 -7.86 -3.74
CA LEU A 46 7.55 -6.76 -4.33
C LEU A 46 8.41 -5.53 -4.55
N PHE A 47 9.28 -5.22 -3.62
CA PHE A 47 10.02 -3.96 -3.60
C PHE A 47 11.54 -4.14 -3.67
N GLY A 48 12.03 -5.38 -3.70
CA GLY A 48 13.46 -5.67 -3.81
C GLY A 48 14.13 -5.89 -2.46
N PRO A 49 15.40 -6.33 -2.48
CA PRO A 49 16.11 -6.71 -1.24
C PRO A 49 16.24 -5.61 -0.21
N SER A 50 16.27 -4.35 -0.63
CA SER A 50 16.37 -3.21 0.28
C SER A 50 15.20 -3.15 1.26
N ALA A 51 14.08 -3.78 0.94
CA ALA A 51 12.90 -3.75 1.81
C ALA A 51 13.10 -4.49 3.13
N ALA A 52 14.13 -5.33 3.24
CA ALA A 52 14.44 -6.03 4.49
C ALA A 52 15.28 -5.18 5.45
N VAL A 53 15.90 -4.10 4.98
CA VAL A 53 16.89 -3.35 5.75
C VAL A 53 16.32 -2.59 6.94
N PRO A 54 15.27 -1.74 6.77
CA PRO A 54 14.80 -0.90 7.87
C PRO A 54 14.29 -1.67 9.08
N PHE A 55 13.77 -2.87 8.88
CA PHE A 55 13.21 -3.68 9.96
C PHE A 55 14.18 -4.79 10.41
N GLY A 56 15.34 -4.89 9.78
CA GLY A 56 16.33 -5.89 10.12
C GLY A 56 16.02 -7.30 9.61
N HIS A 57 14.88 -7.48 8.98
CA HIS A 57 14.47 -8.75 8.38
C HIS A 57 13.37 -8.49 7.35
N ASP A 58 13.10 -9.48 6.50
CA ASP A 58 12.05 -9.39 5.52
C ASP A 58 10.68 -9.53 6.18
N LEU A 59 9.78 -8.60 5.86
CA LEU A 59 8.40 -8.66 6.33
C LEU A 59 7.51 -9.23 5.25
N THR A 60 6.46 -9.92 5.65
CA THR A 60 5.38 -10.27 4.74
C THR A 60 4.45 -9.08 4.56
N VAL A 61 3.57 -9.15 3.55
CA VAL A 61 2.57 -8.10 3.31
C VAL A 61 1.71 -7.84 4.55
N PRO A 62 1.13 -8.86 5.21
CA PRO A 62 0.35 -8.59 6.44
C PRO A 62 1.17 -7.96 7.55
N GLU A 63 2.42 -8.37 7.72
CA GLU A 63 3.29 -7.81 8.75
C GLU A 63 3.60 -6.34 8.47
N ALA A 64 3.83 -5.98 7.21
CA ALA A 64 4.08 -4.60 6.84
C ALA A 64 2.88 -3.71 7.11
N LEU A 65 1.68 -4.19 6.77
CA LEU A 65 0.43 -3.46 7.03
C LEU A 65 0.18 -3.25 8.52
N ALA A 66 0.57 -4.21 9.34
CA ALA A 66 0.30 -4.21 10.77
C ALA A 66 1.46 -3.66 11.60
N ASN A 67 2.56 -3.23 10.98
CA ASN A 67 3.71 -2.75 11.76
C ASN A 67 3.32 -1.51 12.56
N THR A 68 3.90 -1.39 13.76
CA THR A 68 3.54 -0.33 14.69
C THR A 68 4.62 0.74 14.83
N ARG A 69 5.61 0.74 13.93
CA ARG A 69 6.64 1.79 13.98
C ARG A 69 6.00 3.15 13.71
N GLU A 70 6.41 4.13 14.51
CA GLU A 70 5.83 5.48 14.45
C GLU A 70 6.64 6.43 13.58
N ASP A 71 7.77 5.99 13.06
CA ASP A 71 8.61 6.82 12.19
C ASP A 71 8.09 6.81 10.75
N GLY A 72 8.72 7.62 9.91
CA GLY A 72 8.35 7.71 8.50
C GLY A 72 8.49 6.40 7.75
N MET A 73 9.51 5.62 8.09
CA MET A 73 9.73 4.34 7.44
C MET A 73 8.61 3.34 7.77
N GLY A 74 8.14 3.34 9.03
CA GLY A 74 6.99 2.50 9.41
C GLY A 74 5.75 2.89 8.65
N ALA A 75 5.47 4.19 8.54
CA ALA A 75 4.33 4.70 7.79
C ALA A 75 4.45 4.34 6.29
N LEU A 76 5.64 4.45 5.73
CA LEU A 76 5.89 4.09 4.33
C LEU A 76 5.53 2.63 4.08
N TYR A 77 5.93 1.74 4.98
CA TYR A 77 5.63 0.32 4.82
C TYR A 77 4.14 0.04 4.92
N ARG A 78 3.44 0.66 5.87
CA ARG A 78 1.99 0.50 5.99
C ARG A 78 1.26 1.01 4.76
N GLU A 79 1.49 2.27 4.42
CA GLU A 79 0.72 2.93 3.36
C GLU A 79 1.17 2.51 1.96
N GLY A 80 2.46 2.29 1.78
CA GLY A 80 2.98 1.84 0.49
C GLY A 80 2.50 0.43 0.15
N THR A 81 2.46 -0.45 1.14
CA THR A 81 1.95 -1.80 0.93
C THR A 81 0.45 -1.76 0.61
N ALA A 82 -0.32 -0.95 1.32
CA ALA A 82 -1.75 -0.78 1.00
C ALA A 82 -1.93 -0.21 -0.41
N SER A 83 -1.12 0.77 -0.81
CA SER A 83 -1.20 1.33 -2.16
C SER A 83 -0.87 0.28 -3.23
N LEU A 84 0.10 -0.58 -2.96
CA LEU A 84 0.40 -1.66 -3.89
C LEU A 84 -0.82 -2.56 -4.08
N LEU A 85 -1.45 -2.97 -2.99
CA LEU A 85 -2.63 -3.81 -3.05
C LEU A 85 -3.78 -3.12 -3.79
N ASN A 86 -4.01 -1.84 -3.49
CA ASN A 86 -5.05 -1.08 -4.17
C ASN A 86 -4.78 -0.98 -5.67
N SER A 87 -3.53 -0.78 -6.06
CA SER A 87 -3.16 -0.70 -7.48
C SER A 87 -3.39 -2.01 -8.22
N MET A 88 -3.33 -3.13 -7.50
CA MET A 88 -3.55 -4.44 -8.10
C MET A 88 -5.03 -4.76 -8.31
N VAL A 89 -5.91 -4.24 -7.45
CA VAL A 89 -7.34 -4.55 -7.51
C VAL A 89 -8.16 -3.45 -8.15
N ASN A 90 -7.59 -2.26 -8.36
CA ASN A 90 -8.31 -1.11 -8.88
C ASN A 90 -7.47 -0.40 -9.93
N ASN A 91 -7.83 -0.56 -11.21
CA ASN A 91 -7.10 0.06 -12.31
C ASN A 91 -7.31 1.58 -12.37
N ARG A 92 -8.20 2.13 -11.55
CA ARG A 92 -8.41 3.57 -11.42
C ARG A 92 -7.72 4.17 -10.20
N PHE A 93 -6.99 3.36 -9.44
CA PHE A 93 -6.20 3.86 -8.34
C PHE A 93 -5.20 4.92 -8.87
N PRO A 94 -4.94 6.01 -8.14
CA PRO A 94 -4.10 7.12 -8.67
C PRO A 94 -2.71 6.71 -9.10
N PHE A 95 -2.18 5.62 -8.56
CA PHE A 95 -0.85 5.12 -8.91
C PHE A 95 -0.97 3.74 -9.54
N THR A 96 -0.19 3.48 -10.58
CA THR A 96 -0.04 2.12 -11.10
C THR A 96 0.81 1.30 -10.13
N THR A 97 0.76 -0.02 -10.27
CA THR A 97 1.61 -0.90 -9.47
C THR A 97 3.08 -0.53 -9.60
N GLN A 98 3.53 -0.24 -10.83
CA GLN A 98 4.93 0.13 -11.05
C GLN A 98 5.26 1.48 -10.42
N GLU A 99 4.35 2.44 -10.49
CA GLU A 99 4.54 3.75 -9.86
C GLU A 99 4.67 3.62 -8.34
N VAL A 100 3.85 2.74 -7.73
CA VAL A 100 3.97 2.47 -6.29
C VAL A 100 5.33 1.88 -5.95
N LYS A 101 5.77 0.89 -6.73
CA LYS A 101 7.07 0.26 -6.50
C LYS A 101 8.21 1.27 -6.64
N ASP A 102 8.16 2.12 -7.66
CA ASP A 102 9.20 3.12 -7.90
C ASP A 102 9.24 4.16 -6.79
N ALA A 103 8.08 4.67 -6.38
CA ALA A 103 8.00 5.69 -5.34
C ALA A 103 8.41 5.12 -3.98
N PHE A 104 7.99 3.90 -3.68
CA PHE A 104 8.39 3.20 -2.46
C PHE A 104 9.91 3.03 -2.42
N GLY A 105 10.47 2.52 -3.52
CA GLY A 105 11.91 2.30 -3.61
C GLY A 105 12.72 3.58 -3.48
N ALA A 106 12.26 4.66 -4.11
CA ALA A 106 12.94 5.95 -4.02
C ALA A 106 12.95 6.46 -2.58
N ALA A 107 11.82 6.39 -1.89
CA ALA A 107 11.72 6.83 -0.50
C ALA A 107 12.56 5.94 0.43
N LEU A 108 12.51 4.64 0.19
CA LEU A 108 13.28 3.66 0.97
C LEU A 108 14.79 3.91 0.84
N ASN A 109 15.25 4.11 -0.38
CA ASN A 109 16.68 4.25 -0.67
C ASN A 109 17.22 5.67 -0.41
N SER A 110 16.35 6.63 -0.12
CA SER A 110 16.78 7.99 0.20
C SER A 110 17.57 8.05 1.51
N GLY A 111 17.32 7.12 2.40
CA GLY A 111 17.90 7.13 3.73
C GLY A 111 17.39 8.26 4.62
N ASP A 112 16.35 8.96 4.19
CA ASP A 112 15.78 10.10 4.90
C ASP A 112 14.38 9.76 5.38
N ASP A 113 14.20 9.73 6.70
CA ASP A 113 12.90 9.42 7.30
C ASP A 113 11.84 10.45 6.91
N GLY A 114 12.24 11.71 6.72
CA GLY A 114 11.30 12.75 6.26
C GLY A 114 10.78 12.48 4.87
N ALA A 115 11.63 12.00 3.96
CA ALA A 115 11.22 11.63 2.61
C ALA A 115 10.28 10.43 2.65
N ALA A 116 10.57 9.45 3.51
CA ALA A 116 9.70 8.29 3.68
C ALA A 116 8.34 8.71 4.22
N ALA A 117 8.31 9.60 5.20
CA ALA A 117 7.06 10.11 5.77
C ALA A 117 6.24 10.89 4.73
N ALA A 118 6.91 11.70 3.91
CA ALA A 118 6.23 12.47 2.86
C ALA A 118 5.59 11.55 1.83
N GLN A 119 6.32 10.54 1.39
CA GLN A 119 5.78 9.57 0.43
C GLN A 119 4.63 8.77 1.05
N ALA A 120 4.75 8.41 2.33
CA ALA A 120 3.68 7.71 3.03
C ALA A 120 2.40 8.53 3.09
N ARG A 121 2.50 9.84 3.29
CA ARG A 121 1.32 10.72 3.28
C ARG A 121 0.63 10.75 1.93
N LEU A 122 1.39 10.73 0.84
CA LEU A 122 0.81 10.68 -0.50
C LEU A 122 0.10 9.34 -0.75
N PHE A 123 0.71 8.25 -0.33
CA PHE A 123 0.07 6.94 -0.41
C PHE A 123 -1.20 6.89 0.42
N LYS A 124 -1.15 7.43 1.64
CA LYS A 124 -2.30 7.43 2.52
C LYS A 124 -3.48 8.18 1.92
N LYS A 125 -3.23 9.35 1.32
CA LYS A 125 -4.29 10.11 0.66
C LYS A 125 -4.93 9.30 -0.46
N ALA A 126 -4.13 8.62 -1.26
CA ALA A 126 -4.65 7.79 -2.33
C ALA A 126 -5.43 6.60 -1.77
N ASN A 127 -4.92 5.96 -0.72
CA ASN A 127 -5.58 4.81 -0.10
C ASN A 127 -6.94 5.18 0.50
N GLU A 128 -7.07 6.41 0.98
CA GLU A 128 -8.30 6.90 1.58
C GLU A 128 -9.26 7.53 0.57
N GLY A 129 -8.89 7.50 -0.71
CA GLY A 129 -9.76 8.02 -1.76
C GLY A 129 -9.74 9.54 -1.89
N HIS A 130 -8.76 10.22 -1.30
CA HIS A 130 -8.65 11.68 -1.37
C HIS A 130 -7.94 12.18 -2.62
N VAL A 131 -7.36 11.28 -3.39
CA VAL A 131 -6.68 11.59 -4.66
C VAL A 131 -7.24 10.66 -5.71
N ILE A 132 -7.56 11.20 -6.86
CA ILE A 132 -8.07 10.41 -7.98
C ILE A 132 -7.17 10.64 -9.19
N ARG A 133 -7.04 9.58 -10.01
CA ARG A 133 -6.29 9.68 -11.26
C ARG A 133 -7.09 10.52 -12.24
N GLN A 134 -6.43 11.54 -12.79
CA GLN A 134 -6.99 12.31 -13.88
C GLN A 134 -6.43 11.77 -15.19
N ASN A 135 -7.33 11.52 -16.11
CA ASN A 135 -6.96 11.10 -17.46
C ASN A 135 -7.12 12.28 -18.41
#